data_1db2bf06bc14effcd7275044b8fc4634
#
_entry.id   1db2bf06bc14effcd7275044b8fc4634
#
_cell.length_a   1.000
_cell.length_b   1.000
_cell.length_c   1.000
_cell.angle_alpha   90.00
_cell.angle_beta   90.00
_cell.angle_gamma   90.00
#
_symmetry.space_group_name_H-M   'P 1'
#
loop_
_entity.id
_entity.type
_entity.pdbx_description
1 polymer ?
#
loop_
_entity_poly.entity_id
_entity_poly.type
_entity_poly.pdbx_seq_one_letter_code
_entity_poly.pdbx_strand_id
1 'polypeptide(L)'
;FRSAPSGKSVFYARVCAYTAPYDYAYMDDKNLCDIGNWSDTLKVVARISDKTSKITGTKATAASLSFKWAAVSGASGYKVVYYPSGLSDLSKELTTSTNSCTIKNLKEDGSYAICVYALNSNSDFTAVSNTYTETYATTLPKKIRDFKVTTAYPGDASFEWKGINGAKAFQLQITKVSDSKKFKKPIVNETKFYSYLGTYTNSKKIKAGTFYSARVRSYVTLAGTKQKVYSPW
;
A
#
# COMPACT_ATOMS: atom_id res chain seq x y z
N PHE A 1 35.80 -14.84 3.56
CA PHE A 1 34.90 -13.71 3.83
C PHE A 1 34.23 -13.91 5.18
N ARG A 2 34.56 -13.09 6.17
CA ARG A 2 33.76 -13.02 7.40
C ARG A 2 32.48 -12.23 7.09
N SER A 3 31.34 -12.62 7.67
CA SER A 3 30.08 -11.91 7.53
C SER A 3 30.28 -10.46 7.98
N ALA A 4 29.88 -9.51 7.14
CA ALA A 4 29.88 -8.11 7.49
C ALA A 4 28.94 -7.88 8.70
N PRO A 5 29.34 -7.07 9.70
CA PRO A 5 28.46 -6.71 10.80
C PRO A 5 27.19 -6.04 10.26
N SER A 6 26.06 -6.37 10.85
CA SER A 6 24.78 -5.74 10.53
C SER A 6 24.76 -4.29 11.03
N GLY A 7 24.15 -3.38 10.26
CA GLY A 7 23.92 -2.00 10.68
C GLY A 7 24.64 -0.94 9.85
N LYS A 8 24.73 0.27 10.36
CA LYS A 8 25.27 1.49 9.71
C LYS A 8 26.73 1.45 9.27
N SER A 9 27.35 0.28 9.19
CA SER A 9 28.78 0.16 8.92
C SER A 9 29.10 0.54 7.47
N VAL A 10 29.97 1.49 7.32
CA VAL A 10 30.64 1.82 6.07
C VAL A 10 31.93 1.02 6.02
N PHE A 11 32.15 0.36 4.89
CA PHE A 11 33.36 -0.40 4.64
C PHE A 11 34.16 0.24 3.51
N TYR A 12 35.48 0.09 3.62
CA TYR A 12 36.39 0.45 2.57
C TYR A 12 36.97 -0.85 1.99
N ALA A 13 36.84 -1.06 0.70
CA ALA A 13 37.39 -2.20 0.00
C ALA A 13 38.38 -1.76 -1.06
N ARG A 14 39.44 -2.50 -1.19
CA ARG A 14 40.40 -2.38 -2.29
C ARG A 14 40.89 -3.78 -2.67
N VAL A 15 41.35 -3.94 -3.88
CA VAL A 15 41.86 -5.20 -4.41
C VAL A 15 43.26 -4.98 -4.96
N CYS A 16 44.11 -5.98 -4.83
CA CYS A 16 45.39 -6.05 -5.51
C CYS A 16 45.54 -7.40 -6.21
N ALA A 17 46.27 -7.44 -7.30
CA ALA A 17 46.72 -8.68 -7.89
C ALA A 17 47.93 -9.20 -7.11
N TYR A 18 48.08 -10.50 -7.06
CA TYR A 18 49.27 -11.15 -6.50
C TYR A 18 49.69 -12.31 -7.39
N THR A 19 50.98 -12.58 -7.42
CA THR A 19 51.54 -13.80 -8.01
C THR A 19 51.74 -14.83 -6.90
N ALA A 20 51.18 -16.00 -7.00
CA ALA A 20 51.39 -17.10 -6.08
C ALA A 20 52.44 -18.02 -6.65
N PRO A 21 53.30 -18.65 -5.82
CA PRO A 21 54.15 -19.76 -6.25
C PRO A 21 53.30 -20.92 -6.73
N TYR A 22 53.85 -21.77 -7.58
CA TYR A 22 53.16 -22.87 -8.27
C TYR A 22 52.49 -23.90 -7.35
N ASP A 23 52.81 -23.88 -6.04
CA ASP A 23 52.32 -24.84 -5.06
C ASP A 23 51.26 -24.17 -4.14
N TYR A 24 50.01 -24.61 -4.25
CA TYR A 24 48.85 -24.15 -3.48
C TYR A 24 48.99 -24.34 -1.96
N ALA A 25 49.92 -25.17 -1.51
CA ALA A 25 50.14 -25.45 -0.09
C ALA A 25 50.71 -24.24 0.70
N TYR A 26 51.21 -23.21 0.00
CA TYR A 26 51.88 -22.05 0.60
C TYR A 26 51.10 -20.73 0.45
N MET A 27 49.83 -20.79 0.06
CA MET A 27 49.02 -19.57 -0.17
C MET A 27 48.86 -18.69 1.08
N ASP A 28 49.10 -19.21 2.28
CA ASP A 28 48.99 -18.44 3.52
C ASP A 28 50.32 -17.73 3.90
N ASP A 29 51.44 -18.03 3.22
CA ASP A 29 52.72 -17.37 3.48
C ASP A 29 52.88 -16.09 2.60
N LYS A 30 52.54 -14.97 3.21
CA LYS A 30 52.64 -13.65 2.59
C LYS A 30 54.05 -13.27 2.09
N ASN A 31 55.07 -13.99 2.52
CA ASN A 31 56.44 -13.72 2.14
C ASN A 31 56.82 -14.38 0.80
N LEU A 32 55.97 -15.26 0.27
CA LEU A 32 56.19 -15.97 -0.99
C LEU A 32 55.37 -15.39 -2.16
N CYS A 33 54.59 -14.37 -1.94
CA CYS A 33 53.75 -13.74 -2.95
C CYS A 33 54.20 -12.32 -3.28
N ASP A 34 54.43 -12.05 -4.56
CA ASP A 34 54.61 -10.67 -5.01
C ASP A 34 53.22 -10.02 -5.09
N ILE A 35 53.06 -8.93 -4.31
CA ILE A 35 51.79 -8.18 -4.25
C ILE A 35 51.91 -6.98 -5.17
N GLY A 36 51.03 -6.90 -6.16
CA GLY A 36 50.90 -5.75 -7.05
C GLY A 36 50.33 -4.50 -6.34
N ASN A 37 50.21 -3.43 -7.08
CA ASN A 37 49.62 -2.20 -6.58
C ASN A 37 48.17 -2.40 -6.17
N TRP A 38 47.76 -1.77 -5.11
CA TRP A 38 46.38 -1.73 -4.67
C TRP A 38 45.54 -0.88 -5.61
N SER A 39 44.32 -1.32 -5.91
CA SER A 39 43.31 -0.49 -6.57
C SER A 39 42.95 0.73 -5.75
N ASP A 40 42.23 1.67 -6.36
CA ASP A 40 41.55 2.71 -5.62
C ASP A 40 40.66 2.13 -4.54
N THR A 41 40.49 2.89 -3.47
CA THR A 41 39.62 2.49 -2.37
C THR A 41 38.16 2.72 -2.71
N LEU A 42 37.36 1.68 -2.70
CA LEU A 42 35.92 1.73 -2.86
C LEU A 42 35.24 1.82 -1.49
N LYS A 43 34.35 2.77 -1.33
CA LYS A 43 33.50 2.91 -0.15
C LYS A 43 32.19 2.14 -0.37
N VAL A 44 31.92 1.18 0.49
CA VAL A 44 30.74 0.30 0.40
C VAL A 44 29.89 0.47 1.65
N VAL A 45 28.57 0.52 1.49
CA VAL A 45 27.62 0.52 2.60
C VAL A 45 26.98 -0.86 2.77
N ALA A 46 26.85 -1.29 4.01
CA ALA A 46 26.18 -2.54 4.31
C ALA A 46 24.68 -2.43 4.09
N ARG A 47 24.06 -3.52 3.66
CA ARG A 47 22.62 -3.63 3.60
C ARG A 47 22.02 -3.61 4.99
N ILE A 48 20.84 -3.00 5.10
CA ILE A 48 20.03 -3.08 6.30
C ILE A 48 19.35 -4.45 6.30
N SER A 49 19.49 -5.22 7.40
CA SER A 49 18.85 -6.50 7.58
C SER A 49 17.39 -6.37 8.00
N ASP A 50 17.08 -5.27 8.69
CA ASP A 50 15.75 -5.05 9.25
C ASP A 50 14.75 -4.61 8.17
N LYS A 51 13.58 -5.23 8.20
CA LYS A 51 12.45 -4.80 7.39
C LYS A 51 11.73 -3.62 8.06
N THR A 52 11.04 -2.85 7.25
CA THR A 52 10.12 -1.83 7.76
C THR A 52 9.06 -2.48 8.67
N SER A 53 8.56 -1.71 9.63
CA SER A 53 7.41 -2.13 10.43
C SER A 53 6.13 -2.11 9.58
N LYS A 54 5.01 -2.52 10.19
CA LYS A 54 3.69 -2.48 9.59
C LYS A 54 3.43 -1.18 8.83
N ILE A 55 3.09 -1.29 7.55
CA ILE A 55 2.67 -0.17 6.71
C ILE A 55 1.23 0.20 7.07
N THR A 56 0.99 1.49 7.29
CA THR A 56 -0.31 2.03 7.66
C THR A 56 -0.78 3.03 6.62
N GLY A 57 -1.96 2.81 6.06
CA GLY A 57 -2.61 3.78 5.16
C GLY A 57 -3.05 5.02 5.92
N THR A 58 -2.76 6.20 5.38
CA THR A 58 -3.13 7.49 5.96
C THR A 58 -4.21 8.22 5.16
N LYS A 59 -4.26 7.96 3.85
CA LYS A 59 -5.27 8.55 2.95
C LYS A 59 -5.51 7.66 1.74
N ALA A 60 -6.75 7.62 1.28
CA ALA A 60 -7.12 7.03 -0.01
C ALA A 60 -8.00 8.02 -0.78
N THR A 61 -7.75 8.16 -2.08
CA THR A 61 -8.56 8.91 -3.04
C THR A 61 -8.88 8.03 -4.25
N ALA A 62 -9.57 8.54 -5.23
CA ALA A 62 -9.82 7.80 -6.48
C ALA A 62 -8.55 7.56 -7.32
N ALA A 63 -7.49 8.33 -7.10
CA ALA A 63 -6.27 8.26 -7.91
C ALA A 63 -4.98 8.23 -7.09
N SER A 64 -5.06 8.09 -5.77
CA SER A 64 -3.87 8.07 -4.91
C SER A 64 -4.08 7.30 -3.62
N LEU A 65 -2.98 6.76 -3.09
CA LEU A 65 -2.89 6.09 -1.80
C LEU A 65 -1.69 6.67 -1.04
N SER A 66 -1.88 7.02 0.23
CA SER A 66 -0.81 7.53 1.09
C SER A 66 -0.58 6.57 2.25
N PHE A 67 0.68 6.38 2.61
CA PHE A 67 1.14 5.43 3.62
C PHE A 67 2.19 6.04 4.53
N LYS A 68 2.33 5.45 5.71
CA LYS A 68 3.44 5.66 6.65
C LYS A 68 3.86 4.34 7.29
N TRP A 69 5.09 4.30 7.77
CA TRP A 69 5.68 3.18 8.53
C TRP A 69 6.63 3.71 9.60
N ALA A 70 7.12 2.89 10.51
CA ALA A 70 8.14 3.31 11.46
C ALA A 70 9.49 3.41 10.75
N ALA A 71 10.30 4.40 11.15
CA ALA A 71 11.66 4.53 10.63
C ALA A 71 12.50 3.30 10.99
N VAL A 72 13.30 2.84 10.03
CA VAL A 72 14.27 1.75 10.23
C VAL A 72 15.61 2.38 10.62
N SER A 73 16.22 1.85 11.67
CA SER A 73 17.52 2.34 12.13
C SER A 73 18.57 2.18 11.04
N GLY A 74 19.30 3.25 10.75
CA GLY A 74 20.32 3.24 9.70
C GLY A 74 19.82 3.45 8.28
N ALA A 75 18.51 3.50 8.05
CA ALA A 75 18.00 3.82 6.73
C ALA A 75 18.27 5.27 6.35
N SER A 76 18.78 5.49 5.15
CA SER A 76 18.91 6.81 4.53
C SER A 76 17.65 7.18 3.72
N GLY A 77 16.80 6.19 3.43
CA GLY A 77 15.57 6.33 2.68
C GLY A 77 14.84 5.00 2.49
N TYR A 78 13.88 4.98 1.60
CA TYR A 78 13.06 3.81 1.32
C TYR A 78 12.77 3.69 -0.17
N LYS A 79 12.77 2.45 -0.67
CA LYS A 79 12.25 2.07 -1.98
C LYS A 79 10.86 1.47 -1.78
N VAL A 80 9.89 2.01 -2.49
CA VAL A 80 8.50 1.52 -2.49
C VAL A 80 8.20 0.93 -3.85
N VAL A 81 7.92 -0.36 -3.89
CA VAL A 81 7.47 -1.08 -5.08
C VAL A 81 5.96 -1.29 -4.96
N TYR A 82 5.22 -1.01 -6.02
CA TYR A 82 3.77 -1.19 -6.03
C TYR A 82 3.27 -1.68 -7.38
N TYR A 83 2.21 -2.48 -7.36
CA TYR A 83 1.61 -3.06 -8.55
C TYR A 83 0.12 -3.37 -8.32
N PRO A 84 -0.71 -3.45 -9.37
CA PRO A 84 -2.08 -3.93 -9.25
C PRO A 84 -2.08 -5.35 -8.69
N SER A 85 -2.95 -5.63 -7.70
CA SER A 85 -3.00 -6.93 -7.04
C SER A 85 -3.17 -8.07 -8.06
N GLY A 86 -2.28 -9.06 -7.96
CA GLY A 86 -2.21 -10.19 -8.89
C GLY A 86 -1.46 -9.94 -10.20
N LEU A 87 -0.86 -8.75 -10.40
CA LEU A 87 -0.13 -8.37 -11.62
C LEU A 87 1.25 -7.83 -11.27
N SER A 88 2.10 -8.65 -10.68
CA SER A 88 3.46 -8.27 -10.26
C SER A 88 4.35 -7.77 -11.40
N ASP A 89 4.12 -8.28 -12.61
CA ASP A 89 4.87 -7.88 -13.82
C ASP A 89 4.64 -6.41 -14.21
N LEU A 90 3.57 -5.79 -13.70
CA LEU A 90 3.27 -4.36 -13.87
C LEU A 90 3.79 -3.51 -12.71
N SER A 91 4.83 -3.98 -12.02
CA SER A 91 5.39 -3.27 -10.88
C SER A 91 5.99 -1.92 -11.29
N LYS A 92 5.80 -0.94 -10.42
CA LYS A 92 6.41 0.38 -10.47
C LYS A 92 7.11 0.66 -9.16
N GLU A 93 8.09 1.54 -9.19
CA GLU A 93 8.82 1.90 -7.99
C GLU A 93 8.96 3.41 -7.83
N LEU A 94 9.13 3.83 -6.60
CA LEU A 94 9.51 5.18 -6.21
C LEU A 94 10.44 5.11 -4.99
N THR A 95 11.22 6.16 -4.80
CA THR A 95 12.07 6.33 -3.61
C THR A 95 11.62 7.53 -2.80
N THR A 96 11.84 7.47 -1.50
CA THR A 96 11.57 8.57 -0.57
C THR A 96 12.63 8.60 0.53
N SER A 97 13.01 9.79 0.98
CA SER A 97 13.91 9.97 2.13
C SER A 97 13.17 9.93 3.48
N THR A 98 11.83 9.93 3.45
CA THR A 98 10.99 9.91 4.65
C THR A 98 10.31 8.55 4.83
N ASN A 99 9.86 8.25 6.03
CA ASN A 99 9.10 7.03 6.35
C ASN A 99 7.62 7.14 5.97
N SER A 100 7.33 7.84 4.89
CA SER A 100 6.00 8.01 4.31
C SER A 100 6.07 8.20 2.80
N CYS A 101 5.00 7.86 2.10
CA CYS A 101 4.88 8.13 0.67
C CYS A 101 3.43 8.36 0.24
N THR A 102 3.28 8.95 -0.93
CA THR A 102 2.00 9.04 -1.65
C THR A 102 2.19 8.55 -3.07
N ILE A 103 1.51 7.46 -3.40
CA ILE A 103 1.47 6.90 -4.74
C ILE A 103 0.32 7.60 -5.49
N LYS A 104 0.64 8.22 -6.63
CA LYS A 104 -0.30 9.00 -7.45
C LYS A 104 -0.58 8.29 -8.78
N ASN A 105 -1.53 8.82 -9.53
CA ASN A 105 -1.91 8.33 -10.88
C ASN A 105 -2.33 6.86 -10.89
N LEU A 106 -2.98 6.43 -9.83
CA LEU A 106 -3.56 5.12 -9.71
C LEU A 106 -4.95 5.08 -10.39
N LYS A 107 -5.34 3.90 -10.83
CA LYS A 107 -6.68 3.67 -11.35
C LYS A 107 -7.70 3.74 -10.20
N GLU A 108 -8.84 4.38 -10.43
CA GLU A 108 -9.94 4.37 -9.46
C GLU A 108 -10.44 2.95 -9.23
N ASP A 109 -10.86 2.66 -8.00
CA ASP A 109 -11.37 1.35 -7.59
C ASP A 109 -10.38 0.20 -7.84
N GLY A 110 -9.09 0.53 -7.92
CA GLY A 110 -8.00 -0.43 -8.11
C GLY A 110 -7.47 -0.94 -6.77
N SER A 111 -7.21 -2.25 -6.69
CA SER A 111 -6.49 -2.87 -5.57
C SER A 111 -5.01 -2.98 -5.91
N TYR A 112 -4.15 -2.61 -4.97
CA TYR A 112 -2.69 -2.58 -5.14
C TYR A 112 -1.99 -3.29 -4.01
N ALA A 113 -0.93 -4.03 -4.35
CA ALA A 113 0.10 -4.47 -3.42
C ALA A 113 1.18 -3.38 -3.29
N ILE A 114 1.65 -3.15 -2.09
CA ILE A 114 2.66 -2.13 -1.77
C ILE A 114 3.75 -2.78 -0.90
N CYS A 115 4.99 -2.80 -1.40
CA CYS A 115 6.15 -3.36 -0.75
C CYS A 115 7.14 -2.24 -0.41
N VAL A 116 7.61 -2.16 0.83
CA VAL A 116 8.54 -1.14 1.29
C VAL A 116 9.85 -1.77 1.73
N TYR A 117 10.94 -1.33 1.13
CA TYR A 117 12.32 -1.72 1.40
C TYR A 117 13.06 -0.56 2.06
N ALA A 118 13.94 -0.83 3.02
CA ALA A 118 14.85 0.16 3.56
C ALA A 118 16.06 0.32 2.63
N LEU A 119 16.53 1.55 2.49
CA LEU A 119 17.73 1.89 1.73
C LEU A 119 18.84 2.37 2.68
N ASN A 120 20.05 1.95 2.42
CA ASN A 120 21.26 2.53 2.97
C ASN A 120 22.14 3.03 1.80
N SER A 121 22.34 4.32 1.72
CA SER A 121 23.08 4.93 0.61
C SER A 121 24.12 5.94 1.09
N ASN A 122 25.15 6.06 0.30
CA ASN A 122 26.14 7.16 0.35
C ASN A 122 26.23 7.82 -1.03
N SER A 123 27.24 8.65 -1.27
CA SER A 123 27.47 9.31 -2.56
C SER A 123 27.67 8.34 -3.72
N ASP A 124 28.20 7.15 -3.45
CA ASP A 124 28.74 6.27 -4.49
C ASP A 124 27.89 5.01 -4.70
N PHE A 125 27.12 4.60 -3.67
CA PHE A 125 26.40 3.33 -3.71
C PHE A 125 25.12 3.35 -2.87
N THR A 126 24.08 2.67 -3.35
CA THR A 126 22.83 2.44 -2.62
C THR A 126 22.59 0.95 -2.43
N ALA A 127 22.49 0.52 -1.18
CA ALA A 127 22.13 -0.84 -0.81
C ALA A 127 20.64 -0.93 -0.46
N VAL A 128 19.93 -1.89 -1.07
CA VAL A 128 18.53 -2.19 -0.77
C VAL A 128 18.47 -3.34 0.23
N SER A 129 17.60 -3.27 1.23
CA SER A 129 17.38 -4.37 2.19
C SER A 129 16.95 -5.66 1.48
N ASN A 130 17.35 -6.82 2.02
CA ASN A 130 16.91 -8.12 1.51
C ASN A 130 15.45 -8.43 1.85
N THR A 131 14.92 -7.77 2.85
CA THR A 131 13.56 -7.97 3.36
C THR A 131 12.71 -6.73 3.13
N TYR A 132 11.42 -6.94 2.99
CA TYR A 132 10.43 -5.88 2.84
C TYR A 132 9.19 -6.16 3.68
N THR A 133 8.38 -5.13 3.86
CA THR A 133 7.03 -5.27 4.42
C THR A 133 6.03 -5.01 3.30
N GLU A 134 5.00 -5.84 3.23
CA GLU A 134 3.93 -5.74 2.25
C GLU A 134 2.61 -5.34 2.91
N THR A 135 1.80 -4.61 2.17
CA THR A 135 0.39 -4.33 2.50
C THR A 135 -0.44 -4.22 1.23
N TYR A 136 -1.75 -4.38 1.39
CA TYR A 136 -2.71 -4.22 0.30
C TYR A 136 -3.63 -3.04 0.58
N ALA A 137 -3.93 -2.26 -0.45
CA ALA A 137 -4.82 -1.12 -0.35
C ALA A 137 -5.62 -0.91 -1.62
N THR A 138 -6.80 -0.29 -1.48
CA THR A 138 -7.71 -0.01 -2.59
C THR A 138 -7.96 1.48 -2.69
N THR A 139 -7.90 2.03 -3.91
CA THR A 139 -8.32 3.40 -4.20
C THR A 139 -9.84 3.52 -4.09
N LEU A 140 -10.34 4.74 -3.85
CA LEU A 140 -11.76 5.00 -3.80
C LEU A 140 -12.36 5.06 -5.21
N PRO A 141 -13.58 4.56 -5.41
CA PRO A 141 -14.38 4.94 -6.56
C PRO A 141 -14.81 6.41 -6.45
N LYS A 142 -14.97 7.09 -7.57
CA LYS A 142 -15.39 8.51 -7.58
C LYS A 142 -16.79 8.68 -7.04
N LYS A 143 -17.73 7.90 -7.53
CA LYS A 143 -19.16 7.94 -7.16
C LYS A 143 -19.84 6.64 -7.58
N ILE A 144 -20.85 6.23 -6.82
CA ILE A 144 -21.76 5.16 -7.23
C ILE A 144 -22.59 5.65 -8.41
N ARG A 145 -22.75 4.79 -9.43
CA ARG A 145 -23.58 5.04 -10.62
C ARG A 145 -24.77 4.09 -10.65
N ASP A 146 -25.75 4.43 -11.47
CA ASP A 146 -26.92 3.58 -11.74
C ASP A 146 -27.68 3.16 -10.47
N PHE A 147 -27.66 4.02 -9.43
CA PHE A 147 -28.46 3.81 -8.22
C PHE A 147 -29.94 4.02 -8.52
N LYS A 148 -30.74 2.98 -8.35
CA LYS A 148 -32.19 2.99 -8.62
C LYS A 148 -32.96 2.17 -7.61
N VAL A 149 -34.24 2.46 -7.50
CA VAL A 149 -35.22 1.62 -6.81
C VAL A 149 -35.68 0.58 -7.78
N THR A 150 -35.70 -0.70 -7.44
CA THR A 150 -36.18 -1.80 -8.27
C THR A 150 -37.56 -2.22 -7.88
N THR A 151 -37.87 -2.20 -6.58
CA THR A 151 -39.21 -2.48 -6.06
C THR A 151 -39.52 -1.60 -4.87
N ALA A 152 -40.78 -1.22 -4.70
CA ALA A 152 -41.26 -0.52 -3.52
C ALA A 152 -42.67 -0.99 -3.18
N TYR A 153 -42.81 -1.67 -2.06
CA TYR A 153 -44.06 -2.13 -1.48
C TYR A 153 -44.24 -1.56 -0.07
N PRO A 154 -45.45 -1.54 0.48
CA PRO A 154 -45.62 -1.24 1.89
C PRO A 154 -44.75 -2.11 2.77
N GLY A 155 -43.85 -1.50 3.51
CA GLY A 155 -42.90 -2.20 4.39
C GLY A 155 -41.65 -2.72 3.70
N ASP A 156 -41.46 -2.55 2.39
CA ASP A 156 -40.30 -3.05 1.67
C ASP A 156 -39.87 -2.14 0.53
N ALA A 157 -38.56 -1.98 0.35
CA ALA A 157 -37.99 -1.34 -0.82
C ALA A 157 -36.66 -1.98 -1.18
N SER A 158 -36.55 -2.34 -2.45
CA SER A 158 -35.30 -2.87 -3.01
C SER A 158 -34.60 -1.80 -3.83
N PHE A 159 -33.30 -1.72 -3.64
CA PHE A 159 -32.41 -0.80 -4.33
C PHE A 159 -31.35 -1.57 -5.07
N GLU A 160 -31.01 -1.10 -6.25
CA GLU A 160 -29.93 -1.66 -7.05
C GLU A 160 -28.94 -0.54 -7.41
N TRP A 161 -27.67 -0.87 -7.44
CA TRP A 161 -26.61 -0.02 -7.96
C TRP A 161 -25.55 -0.84 -8.66
N LYS A 162 -24.89 -0.24 -9.63
CA LYS A 162 -23.82 -0.91 -10.34
C LYS A 162 -22.66 -1.19 -9.40
N GLY A 163 -22.30 -2.47 -9.33
CA GLY A 163 -21.13 -2.90 -8.55
C GLY A 163 -19.86 -2.23 -9.07
N ILE A 164 -18.93 -2.01 -8.18
CA ILE A 164 -17.65 -1.39 -8.44
C ILE A 164 -16.58 -2.42 -8.09
N ASN A 165 -15.65 -2.66 -9.03
CA ASN A 165 -14.61 -3.69 -8.93
C ASN A 165 -13.65 -3.41 -7.79
N GLY A 166 -13.78 -3.57 -6.62
CA GLY A 166 -12.85 -3.29 -5.52
C GLY A 166 -13.52 -2.72 -4.28
N ALA A 167 -14.61 -1.97 -4.44
CA ALA A 167 -15.42 -1.57 -3.30
C ALA A 167 -16.17 -2.77 -2.76
N LYS A 168 -15.68 -3.32 -1.67
CA LYS A 168 -16.31 -4.46 -1.00
C LYS A 168 -17.42 -4.06 -0.04
N ALA A 169 -17.66 -2.77 0.15
CA ALA A 169 -18.59 -2.30 1.17
C ALA A 169 -19.25 -0.96 0.81
N PHE A 170 -20.52 -0.87 1.14
CA PHE A 170 -21.37 0.27 0.80
C PHE A 170 -22.10 0.76 2.06
N GLN A 171 -22.40 2.06 2.07
CA GLN A 171 -23.30 2.68 3.04
C GLN A 171 -24.54 3.17 2.33
N LEU A 172 -25.70 2.62 2.70
CA LEU A 172 -27.02 3.07 2.26
C LEU A 172 -27.68 3.90 3.35
N GLN A 173 -28.23 5.03 2.97
CA GLN A 173 -29.08 5.85 3.84
C GLN A 173 -30.43 6.09 3.19
N ILE A 174 -31.50 5.94 3.99
CA ILE A 174 -32.87 6.24 3.60
C ILE A 174 -33.44 7.23 4.63
N THR A 175 -34.10 8.26 4.17
CA THR A 175 -34.75 9.27 5.01
C THR A 175 -36.12 9.61 4.47
N LYS A 176 -37.05 10.10 5.31
CA LYS A 176 -38.32 10.68 4.85
C LYS A 176 -38.06 11.94 4.05
N VAL A 177 -38.87 12.20 3.03
CA VAL A 177 -38.74 13.42 2.19
C VAL A 177 -38.81 14.69 3.01
N SER A 178 -39.66 14.74 4.03
CA SER A 178 -39.72 15.87 4.98
C SER A 178 -38.39 16.20 5.64
N ASP A 179 -37.51 15.17 5.81
CA ASP A 179 -36.21 15.29 6.48
C ASP A 179 -35.05 15.24 5.47
N SER A 180 -35.34 15.16 4.17
CA SER A 180 -34.38 14.83 3.10
C SER A 180 -33.30 15.88 2.91
N LYS A 181 -33.59 17.15 3.18
CA LYS A 181 -32.64 18.26 2.96
C LYS A 181 -31.28 18.04 3.62
N LYS A 182 -31.16 17.19 4.60
CA LYS A 182 -29.92 17.08 5.38
C LYS A 182 -29.45 15.66 5.68
N PHE A 183 -30.24 14.61 5.44
CA PHE A 183 -29.92 13.24 5.90
C PHE A 183 -29.33 13.18 7.32
N LYS A 184 -29.75 14.10 8.21
CA LYS A 184 -29.21 14.22 9.56
C LYS A 184 -29.57 13.04 10.45
N LYS A 185 -30.80 12.51 10.27
CA LYS A 185 -31.30 11.36 11.02
C LYS A 185 -31.95 10.36 10.05
N PRO A 186 -31.17 9.63 9.25
CA PRO A 186 -31.73 8.65 8.34
C PRO A 186 -32.41 7.53 9.14
N ILE A 187 -33.56 7.06 8.66
CA ILE A 187 -34.28 5.91 9.25
C ILE A 187 -33.52 4.60 8.99
N VAL A 188 -32.73 4.56 7.89
CA VAL A 188 -31.80 3.48 7.56
C VAL A 188 -30.41 4.10 7.39
N ASN A 189 -29.43 3.55 8.08
CA ASN A 189 -28.03 3.91 7.95
C ASN A 189 -27.21 2.61 8.10
N GLU A 190 -27.15 1.85 7.04
CA GLU A 190 -26.55 0.52 7.05
C GLU A 190 -25.30 0.45 6.22
N THR A 191 -24.35 -0.31 6.72
CA THR A 191 -23.07 -0.59 6.07
C THR A 191 -23.00 -2.10 5.86
N LYS A 192 -23.07 -2.52 4.60
CA LYS A 192 -23.06 -3.95 4.25
C LYS A 192 -21.99 -4.24 3.20
N PHE A 193 -21.53 -5.49 3.20
CA PHE A 193 -20.64 -6.04 2.18
C PHE A 193 -21.47 -6.67 1.09
N TYR A 194 -21.26 -6.27 -0.14
CA TYR A 194 -21.89 -6.90 -1.30
C TYR A 194 -20.90 -7.02 -2.44
N SER A 195 -20.95 -8.15 -3.13
CA SER A 195 -20.23 -8.37 -4.37
C SER A 195 -21.11 -7.99 -5.56
N TYR A 196 -20.62 -7.19 -6.46
CA TYR A 196 -21.09 -6.92 -7.81
C TYR A 196 -22.43 -6.20 -8.04
N LEU A 197 -23.51 -6.60 -7.41
CA LEU A 197 -24.81 -5.95 -7.47
C LEU A 197 -25.23 -5.67 -6.04
N GLY A 198 -25.32 -4.40 -5.69
CA GLY A 198 -25.84 -4.05 -4.38
C GLY A 198 -27.36 -4.14 -4.42
N THR A 199 -27.93 -5.11 -3.72
CA THR A 199 -29.37 -5.15 -3.47
C THR A 199 -29.60 -4.99 -1.99
N TYR A 200 -30.48 -4.11 -1.63
CA TYR A 200 -30.91 -3.91 -0.25
C TYR A 200 -32.41 -4.00 -0.14
N THR A 201 -32.88 -4.80 0.79
CA THR A 201 -34.28 -4.97 1.14
C THR A 201 -34.45 -4.72 2.64
N ASN A 202 -35.37 -3.85 3.04
CA ASN A 202 -35.68 -3.62 4.44
C ASN A 202 -37.17 -3.37 4.61
N SER A 203 -37.83 -4.32 5.24
CA SER A 203 -39.27 -4.39 5.38
C SER A 203 -39.86 -3.59 6.55
N LYS A 204 -39.11 -3.29 7.58
CA LYS A 204 -39.71 -2.84 8.86
C LYS A 204 -39.78 -1.34 9.06
N LYS A 205 -39.03 -0.54 8.31
CA LYS A 205 -38.90 0.90 8.51
C LYS A 205 -39.58 1.76 7.47
N ILE A 206 -40.01 1.18 6.33
CA ILE A 206 -40.64 1.88 5.22
C ILE A 206 -42.14 1.70 5.36
N LYS A 207 -42.88 2.81 5.52
CA LYS A 207 -44.35 2.83 5.72
C LYS A 207 -45.03 3.15 4.43
N ALA A 208 -46.20 2.53 4.21
CA ALA A 208 -47.11 2.86 3.10
C ALA A 208 -47.48 4.36 3.08
N GLY A 209 -47.70 4.92 1.91
CA GLY A 209 -48.10 6.30 1.73
C GLY A 209 -47.09 7.35 2.13
N THR A 210 -45.83 6.98 2.38
CA THR A 210 -44.76 7.90 2.79
C THR A 210 -43.69 7.99 1.71
N PHE A 211 -43.30 9.23 1.35
CA PHE A 211 -42.20 9.46 0.42
C PHE A 211 -40.84 9.41 1.13
N TYR A 212 -39.89 8.77 0.49
CA TYR A 212 -38.52 8.59 0.99
C TYR A 212 -37.50 9.05 -0.06
N SER A 213 -36.39 9.55 0.42
CA SER A 213 -35.16 9.77 -0.35
C SER A 213 -34.13 8.74 0.09
N ALA A 214 -33.38 8.19 -0.86
CA ALA A 214 -32.29 7.26 -0.58
C ALA A 214 -31.02 7.72 -1.27
N ARG A 215 -29.88 7.34 -0.69
CA ARG A 215 -28.55 7.56 -1.26
C ARG A 215 -27.61 6.43 -0.87
N VAL A 216 -26.63 6.16 -1.72
CA VAL A 216 -25.62 5.13 -1.50
C VAL A 216 -24.23 5.68 -1.79
N ARG A 217 -23.26 5.23 -1.04
CA ARG A 217 -21.83 5.45 -1.31
C ARG A 217 -21.03 4.23 -0.95
N SER A 218 -19.86 4.08 -1.55
CA SER A 218 -18.88 3.06 -1.19
C SER A 218 -17.93 3.55 -0.11
N TYR A 219 -17.20 2.63 0.51
CA TYR A 219 -16.06 2.95 1.34
C TYR A 219 -14.96 1.91 1.19
N VAL A 220 -13.75 2.31 1.50
CA VAL A 220 -12.58 1.45 1.69
C VAL A 220 -12.06 1.60 3.12
N THR A 221 -11.39 0.58 3.62
CA THR A 221 -10.68 0.66 4.90
C THR A 221 -9.22 0.96 4.63
N LEU A 222 -8.66 1.96 5.30
CA LEU A 222 -7.24 2.27 5.18
C LEU A 222 -6.40 1.09 5.63
N ALA A 223 -5.38 0.74 4.85
CA ALA A 223 -4.49 -0.40 5.09
C ALA A 223 -3.93 -0.37 6.52
N GLY A 224 -3.98 -1.53 7.17
CA GLY A 224 -3.48 -1.67 8.53
C GLY A 224 -4.29 -0.97 9.62
N THR A 225 -5.47 -0.40 9.31
CA THR A 225 -6.34 0.31 10.27
C THR A 225 -7.78 -0.22 10.24
N LYS A 226 -8.63 0.33 11.11
CA LYS A 226 -10.10 0.15 11.05
C LYS A 226 -10.81 1.40 10.48
N GLN A 227 -10.05 2.41 10.06
CA GLN A 227 -10.62 3.68 9.59
C GLN A 227 -11.24 3.53 8.19
N LYS A 228 -12.50 3.89 8.07
CA LYS A 228 -13.24 3.92 6.80
C LYS A 228 -13.07 5.27 6.11
N VAL A 229 -12.84 5.25 4.80
CA VAL A 229 -12.84 6.44 3.94
C VAL A 229 -13.92 6.25 2.89
N TYR A 230 -14.79 7.24 2.75
CA TYR A 230 -16.00 7.12 1.93
C TYR A 230 -15.85 7.86 0.61
N SER A 231 -16.45 7.30 -0.45
CA SER A 231 -16.66 8.02 -1.70
C SER A 231 -17.69 9.15 -1.53
N PRO A 232 -17.77 10.10 -2.46
CA PRO A 232 -18.93 11.02 -2.51
C PRO A 232 -20.26 10.25 -2.60
N TRP A 233 -21.34 10.91 -2.15
CA TRP A 233 -22.69 10.40 -2.33
C TRP A 233 -23.16 10.50 -3.78
#